data_fb8ff1e59d11605528393b2bf1d25b31
#
_entry.id   fb8ff1e59d11605528393b2bf1d25b31
#
_cell.length_a   1.000
_cell.length_b   1.000
_cell.length_c   1.000
_cell.angle_alpha   90.00
_cell.angle_beta   90.00
_cell.angle_gamma   90.00
#
_symmetry.space_group_name_H-M   'P 1'
#
loop_
_entity.id
_entity.type
_entity.pdbx_description
1 polymer ?
#
loop_
_entity_poly.entity_id
_entity_poly.type
_entity_poly.pdbx_seq_one_letter_code
_entity_poly.pdbx_strand_id
1 'polypeptide(L)'
;ACGAKFLFNSANHTMASLSTYPFPLFFEEWELEKKNVIEAWDNKGDIIIGNDVWIGYEAVILAGVTIGDGAIIGTRAVVTKDVPPYSIVGGVPAKPIRKRFDDETIVELLRLKWWDWSEERIAQNIKTIQFGNIERKRDV
;
A
#
# COMPACT_ATOMS: atom_id res chain seq x y z
N ALA A 1 7.40 8.32 4.98
CA ALA A 1 7.69 6.95 5.40
C ALA A 1 9.10 6.86 5.98
N CYS A 2 9.24 6.81 7.29
CA CYS A 2 10.54 6.68 7.93
C CYS A 2 10.81 5.21 8.25
N GLY A 3 11.90 4.64 7.70
CA GLY A 3 12.31 3.24 7.94
C GLY A 3 11.34 2.17 7.41
N ALA A 4 10.31 2.53 6.64
CA ALA A 4 9.41 1.56 6.04
C ALA A 4 10.15 0.67 5.03
N LYS A 5 9.72 -0.60 4.93
CA LYS A 5 10.29 -1.59 4.03
C LYS A 5 9.26 -1.98 2.97
N PHE A 6 9.69 -1.97 1.71
CA PHE A 6 8.88 -2.35 0.57
C PHE A 6 9.47 -3.62 -0.03
N LEU A 7 8.73 -4.71 0.04
CA LEU A 7 9.13 -6.00 -0.51
C LEU A 7 8.57 -6.16 -1.91
N PHE A 8 9.15 -5.42 -2.86
CA PHE A 8 8.79 -5.47 -4.27
C PHE A 8 9.66 -6.50 -5.01
N ASN A 9 9.16 -7.02 -6.13
CA ASN A 9 9.80 -8.10 -6.91
C ASN A 9 10.26 -9.30 -6.05
N SER A 10 9.68 -9.45 -4.86
CA SER A 10 9.99 -10.59 -4.02
C SER A 10 9.38 -11.82 -4.67
N ALA A 11 10.25 -12.65 -5.18
CA ALA A 11 9.89 -13.99 -5.55
C ALA A 11 9.52 -14.74 -4.28
N ASN A 12 8.24 -15.02 -4.11
CA ASN A 12 7.81 -15.94 -3.07
C ASN A 12 8.00 -17.37 -3.55
N HIS A 13 8.37 -18.25 -2.65
CA HIS A 13 8.42 -19.67 -2.97
C HIS A 13 7.01 -20.18 -3.26
N THR A 14 6.89 -21.07 -4.26
CA THR A 14 5.61 -21.68 -4.61
C THR A 14 5.08 -22.53 -3.45
N MET A 15 3.91 -22.19 -2.94
CA MET A 15 3.30 -22.91 -1.82
C MET A 15 2.49 -24.12 -2.26
N ALA A 16 2.17 -24.24 -3.55
CA ALA A 16 1.40 -25.35 -4.12
C ALA A 16 2.28 -26.58 -4.43
N SER A 17 3.59 -26.47 -4.33
CA SER A 17 4.52 -27.56 -4.56
C SER A 17 4.69 -28.43 -3.31
N LEU A 18 5.07 -29.69 -3.47
CA LEU A 18 5.38 -30.61 -2.37
C LEU A 18 6.52 -30.08 -1.49
N SER A 19 7.48 -29.35 -2.07
CA SER A 19 8.59 -28.70 -1.39
C SER A 19 8.58 -27.21 -1.68
N THR A 20 8.90 -26.38 -0.69
CA THR A 20 9.14 -24.95 -0.89
C THR A 20 10.54 -24.65 -1.37
N TYR A 21 11.41 -25.64 -1.50
CA TYR A 21 12.75 -25.44 -2.05
C TYR A 21 12.69 -25.12 -3.54
N PRO A 22 13.34 -24.05 -4.00
CA PRO A 22 13.21 -23.57 -5.38
C PRO A 22 14.13 -24.37 -6.35
N PHE A 23 13.90 -25.67 -6.47
CA PHE A 23 14.69 -26.56 -7.34
C PHE A 23 14.93 -25.99 -8.76
N PRO A 24 13.93 -25.37 -9.42
CA PRO A 24 14.14 -24.83 -10.76
C PRO A 24 15.21 -23.75 -10.87
N LEU A 25 15.56 -23.04 -9.77
CA LEU A 25 16.66 -22.06 -9.78
C LEU A 25 18.03 -22.72 -9.84
N PHE A 26 18.12 -23.91 -9.31
CA PHE A 26 19.34 -24.72 -9.24
C PHE A 26 19.28 -25.83 -10.27
N PHE A 27 18.73 -25.53 -11.45
CA PHE A 27 18.43 -26.54 -12.49
C PHE A 27 19.66 -27.30 -12.95
N GLU A 28 20.85 -26.72 -12.98
CA GLU A 28 22.10 -27.39 -13.34
C GLU A 28 22.51 -28.41 -12.30
N GLU A 29 22.38 -28.08 -11.01
CA GLU A 29 22.73 -28.98 -9.90
C GLU A 29 21.80 -30.19 -9.81
N TRP A 30 20.53 -29.99 -10.22
CA TRP A 30 19.49 -31.02 -10.15
C TRP A 30 19.13 -31.63 -11.50
N GLU A 31 19.96 -31.38 -12.54
CA GLU A 31 19.77 -31.90 -13.91
C GLU A 31 18.38 -31.59 -14.51
N LEU A 32 17.81 -30.45 -14.15
CA LEU A 32 16.51 -30.00 -14.64
C LEU A 32 16.66 -29.16 -15.91
N GLU A 33 15.61 -29.12 -16.73
CA GLU A 33 15.58 -28.23 -17.89
C GLU A 33 15.41 -26.77 -17.48
N LYS A 34 16.22 -25.87 -18.06
CA LYS A 34 16.23 -24.42 -17.77
C LYS A 34 14.87 -23.75 -17.93
N LYS A 35 13.99 -24.24 -18.79
CA LYS A 35 12.64 -23.69 -19.01
C LYS A 35 11.77 -23.68 -17.75
N ASN A 36 12.09 -24.51 -16.76
CA ASN A 36 11.34 -24.64 -15.51
C ASN A 36 11.71 -23.59 -14.46
N VAL A 37 12.72 -22.75 -14.71
CA VAL A 37 13.18 -21.72 -13.76
C VAL A 37 12.09 -20.70 -13.44
N ILE A 38 11.22 -20.38 -14.41
CA ILE A 38 10.12 -19.40 -14.24
C ILE A 38 9.07 -19.90 -13.24
N GLU A 39 8.92 -21.21 -13.10
CA GLU A 39 7.94 -21.82 -12.19
C GLU A 39 8.38 -21.82 -10.72
N ALA A 40 9.64 -21.42 -10.43
CA ALA A 40 10.15 -21.34 -9.06
C ALA A 40 9.56 -20.20 -8.24
N TRP A 41 8.91 -19.24 -8.91
CA TRP A 41 8.53 -17.98 -8.29
C TRP A 41 7.03 -17.68 -8.40
N ASP A 42 6.47 -17.27 -7.29
CA ASP A 42 5.13 -16.67 -7.23
C ASP A 42 5.29 -15.15 -7.06
N ASN A 43 5.10 -14.40 -8.14
CA ASN A 43 5.20 -12.94 -8.13
C ASN A 43 3.80 -12.33 -8.05
N LYS A 44 3.53 -11.58 -6.99
CA LYS A 44 2.25 -10.89 -6.76
C LYS A 44 2.13 -9.53 -7.43
N GLY A 45 3.15 -9.09 -8.15
CA GLY A 45 3.15 -7.83 -8.87
C GLY A 45 3.68 -6.64 -8.07
N ASP A 46 3.47 -5.44 -8.62
CA ASP A 46 3.99 -4.20 -8.09
C ASP A 46 3.25 -3.73 -6.84
N ILE A 47 3.94 -2.93 -6.03
CA ILE A 47 3.33 -2.15 -4.94
C ILE A 47 2.89 -0.82 -5.53
N ILE A 48 1.61 -0.49 -5.38
CA ILE A 48 1.04 0.79 -5.83
C ILE A 48 0.68 1.62 -4.60
N ILE A 49 1.19 2.84 -4.52
CA ILE A 49 0.91 3.76 -3.41
C ILE A 49 0.28 5.03 -3.96
N GLY A 50 -0.89 5.36 -3.47
CA GLY A 50 -1.63 6.56 -3.80
C GLY A 50 -1.02 7.84 -3.22
N ASN A 51 -1.79 8.92 -3.28
CA ASN A 51 -1.41 10.25 -2.82
C ASN A 51 -1.77 10.47 -1.35
N ASP A 52 -1.10 11.39 -0.67
CA ASP A 52 -1.34 11.74 0.74
C ASP A 52 -1.35 10.52 1.69
N VAL A 53 -0.53 9.51 1.40
CA VAL A 53 -0.41 8.30 2.22
C VAL A 53 0.61 8.51 3.32
N TRP A 54 0.23 8.21 4.56
CA TRP A 54 1.16 8.18 5.68
C TRP A 54 1.53 6.75 6.03
N ILE A 55 2.81 6.42 5.84
CA ILE A 55 3.37 5.11 6.21
C ILE A 55 4.16 5.26 7.50
N GLY A 56 3.69 4.60 8.55
CA GLY A 56 4.29 4.61 9.87
C GLY A 56 5.69 3.98 9.90
N TYR A 57 6.42 4.28 10.95
CA TYR A 57 7.80 3.83 11.15
C TYR A 57 7.91 2.29 11.09
N GLU A 58 8.90 1.80 10.35
CA GLU A 58 9.17 0.37 10.17
C GLU A 58 7.99 -0.49 9.69
N ALA A 59 6.97 0.11 9.05
CA ALA A 59 5.94 -0.68 8.40
C ALA A 59 6.52 -1.47 7.23
N VAL A 60 5.98 -2.66 6.98
CA VAL A 60 6.38 -3.56 5.89
C VAL A 60 5.23 -3.70 4.91
N ILE A 61 5.46 -3.36 3.64
CA ILE A 61 4.49 -3.48 2.57
C ILE A 61 4.91 -4.64 1.65
N LEU A 62 4.02 -5.61 1.45
CA LEU A 62 4.31 -6.78 0.62
C LEU A 62 4.00 -6.51 -0.86
N ALA A 63 4.63 -7.31 -1.73
CA ALA A 63 4.41 -7.26 -3.18
C ALA A 63 2.93 -7.41 -3.55
N GLY A 64 2.50 -6.73 -4.61
CA GLY A 64 1.15 -6.76 -5.14
C GLY A 64 0.11 -5.95 -4.36
N VAL A 65 0.52 -5.23 -3.30
CA VAL A 65 -0.39 -4.41 -2.48
C VAL A 65 -0.63 -3.05 -3.11
N THR A 66 -1.89 -2.65 -3.19
CA THR A 66 -2.31 -1.28 -3.52
C THR A 66 -2.73 -0.54 -2.26
N ILE A 67 -2.15 0.63 -2.02
CA ILE A 67 -2.51 1.54 -0.92
C ILE A 67 -3.21 2.76 -1.52
N GLY A 68 -4.49 2.94 -1.17
CA GLY A 68 -5.32 4.02 -1.68
C GLY A 68 -4.96 5.40 -1.12
N ASP A 69 -5.40 6.44 -1.82
CA ASP A 69 -5.16 7.84 -1.46
C ASP A 69 -5.57 8.13 -0.02
N GLY A 70 -4.79 8.92 0.68
CA GLY A 70 -5.08 9.35 2.05
C GLY A 70 -5.03 8.26 3.11
N ALA A 71 -4.60 7.04 2.79
CA ALA A 71 -4.50 5.95 3.76
C ALA A 71 -3.40 6.17 4.79
N ILE A 72 -3.57 5.57 5.96
CA ILE A 72 -2.57 5.58 7.04
C ILE A 72 -2.22 4.14 7.39
N ILE A 73 -0.93 3.84 7.35
CA ILE A 73 -0.36 2.58 7.77
C ILE A 73 0.28 2.77 9.15
N GLY A 74 -0.17 2.02 10.12
CA GLY A 74 0.36 2.09 11.49
C GLY A 74 1.84 1.68 11.56
N THR A 75 2.54 2.19 12.58
CA THR A 75 3.92 1.81 12.89
C THR A 75 4.06 0.29 13.02
N ARG A 76 5.09 -0.28 12.39
CA ARG A 76 5.40 -1.72 12.38
C ARG A 76 4.27 -2.62 11.86
N ALA A 77 3.30 -2.08 11.14
CA ALA A 77 2.30 -2.90 10.47
C ALA A 77 2.89 -3.72 9.33
N VAL A 78 2.39 -4.93 9.11
CA VAL A 78 2.73 -5.76 7.95
C VAL A 78 1.53 -5.82 7.02
N VAL A 79 1.58 -5.03 5.95
CA VAL A 79 0.49 -4.88 4.99
C VAL A 79 0.58 -5.99 3.95
N THR A 80 -0.40 -6.89 3.99
CA THR A 80 -0.45 -8.11 3.15
C THR A 80 -1.60 -8.09 2.14
N LYS A 81 -2.47 -7.07 2.19
CA LYS A 81 -3.66 -6.88 1.34
C LYS A 81 -3.83 -5.40 1.02
N ASP A 82 -4.61 -5.13 -0.02
CA ASP A 82 -4.94 -3.76 -0.41
C ASP A 82 -5.56 -2.97 0.73
N VAL A 83 -5.22 -1.68 0.76
CA VAL A 83 -5.72 -0.72 1.76
C VAL A 83 -6.61 0.28 1.06
N PRO A 84 -7.92 0.32 1.38
CA PRO A 84 -8.83 1.29 0.77
C PRO A 84 -8.43 2.73 1.06
N PRO A 85 -8.84 3.70 0.19
CA PRO A 85 -8.59 5.11 0.42
C PRO A 85 -9.09 5.57 1.81
N TYR A 86 -8.35 6.48 2.42
CA TYR A 86 -8.65 7.08 3.73
C TYR A 86 -8.89 6.08 4.86
N SER A 87 -8.41 4.85 4.70
CA SER A 87 -8.44 3.83 5.75
C SER A 87 -7.20 3.90 6.63
N ILE A 88 -7.36 3.63 7.91
CA ILE A 88 -6.27 3.44 8.87
C ILE A 88 -6.16 1.96 9.14
N VAL A 89 -4.99 1.39 8.88
CA VAL A 89 -4.70 -0.02 9.12
C VAL A 89 -3.50 -0.19 10.04
N GLY A 90 -3.43 -1.29 10.78
CA GLY A 90 -2.31 -1.57 11.67
C GLY A 90 -2.27 -3.03 12.10
N GLY A 91 -1.15 -3.43 12.71
CA GLY A 91 -0.93 -4.78 13.22
C GLY A 91 -0.21 -5.72 12.25
N VAL A 92 -0.06 -6.98 12.67
CA VAL A 92 0.63 -8.07 11.93
C VAL A 92 -0.26 -9.31 11.94
N PRO A 93 -0.89 -9.66 10.81
CA PRO A 93 -1.03 -8.87 9.60
C PRO A 93 -1.87 -7.62 9.82
N ALA A 94 -1.66 -6.58 9.00
CA ALA A 94 -2.41 -5.33 9.10
C ALA A 94 -3.90 -5.56 8.87
N LYS A 95 -4.72 -4.96 9.74
CA LYS A 95 -6.18 -5.00 9.68
C LYS A 95 -6.73 -3.57 9.75
N PRO A 96 -7.92 -3.32 9.18
CA PRO A 96 -8.59 -2.04 9.34
C PRO A 96 -8.84 -1.72 10.82
N ILE A 97 -8.47 -0.51 11.21
CA ILE A 97 -8.77 0.06 12.54
C ILE A 97 -10.01 0.94 12.43
N ARG A 98 -10.01 1.90 11.50
CA ARG A 98 -11.15 2.78 11.18
C ARG A 98 -10.89 3.53 9.88
N LYS A 99 -11.89 4.23 9.38
CA LYS A 99 -11.72 5.26 8.34
C LYS A 99 -11.32 6.59 8.99
N ARG A 100 -10.64 7.46 8.23
CA ARG A 100 -10.31 8.83 8.65
C ARG A 100 -11.56 9.69 8.74
N PHE A 101 -12.48 9.49 7.80
CA PHE A 101 -13.71 10.27 7.60
C PHE A 101 -14.89 9.33 7.28
N ASP A 102 -16.11 9.86 7.26
CA ASP A 102 -17.28 9.15 6.74
C ASP A 102 -17.20 8.96 5.21
N ASP A 103 -18.03 8.08 4.67
CA ASP A 103 -17.98 7.70 3.27
C ASP A 103 -18.28 8.87 2.31
N GLU A 104 -19.21 9.76 2.68
CA GLU A 104 -19.55 10.93 1.87
C GLU A 104 -18.36 11.87 1.77
N THR A 105 -17.71 12.16 2.89
CA THR A 105 -16.50 12.98 2.96
C THR A 105 -15.34 12.35 2.16
N ILE A 106 -15.16 11.04 2.24
CA ILE A 106 -14.13 10.34 1.46
C ILE A 106 -14.37 10.52 -0.04
N VAL A 107 -15.61 10.38 -0.51
CA VAL A 107 -15.97 10.59 -1.94
C VAL A 107 -15.62 12.02 -2.37
N GLU A 108 -15.94 13.02 -1.56
CA GLU A 108 -15.62 14.42 -1.87
C GLU A 108 -14.10 14.65 -1.94
N LEU A 109 -13.33 14.13 -0.99
CA LEU A 109 -11.87 14.26 -0.95
C LEU A 109 -11.21 13.59 -2.16
N LEU A 110 -11.68 12.42 -2.55
CA LEU A 110 -11.21 11.71 -3.74
C LEU A 110 -11.54 12.48 -5.04
N ARG A 111 -12.60 13.29 -5.05
CA ARG A 111 -12.94 14.18 -6.17
C ARG A 111 -12.14 15.46 -6.15
N LEU A 112 -11.85 15.99 -4.96
CA LEU A 112 -11.13 17.25 -4.76
C LEU A 112 -9.67 17.16 -5.22
N LYS A 113 -9.00 16.05 -4.92
CA LYS A 113 -7.61 15.76 -5.30
C LYS A 113 -6.69 16.97 -5.12
N TRP A 114 -6.60 17.48 -3.91
CA TRP A 114 -5.82 18.68 -3.60
C TRP A 114 -4.35 18.58 -4.01
N TRP A 115 -3.81 17.38 -4.09
CA TRP A 115 -2.44 17.10 -4.55
C TRP A 115 -2.21 17.36 -6.04
N ASP A 116 -3.29 17.48 -6.84
CA ASP A 116 -3.23 17.86 -8.26
C ASP A 116 -3.35 19.38 -8.46
N TRP A 117 -3.45 20.18 -7.39
CA TRP A 117 -3.53 21.63 -7.47
C TRP A 117 -2.17 22.27 -7.76
N SER A 118 -2.17 23.46 -8.36
CA SER A 118 -0.95 24.24 -8.49
C SER A 118 -0.40 24.65 -7.12
N GLU A 119 0.92 24.89 -7.05
CA GLU A 119 1.57 25.33 -5.81
C GLU A 119 0.94 26.60 -5.24
N GLU A 120 0.57 27.57 -6.09
CA GLU A 120 -0.09 28.80 -5.69
C GLU A 120 -1.47 28.51 -5.03
N ARG A 121 -2.23 27.59 -5.64
CA ARG A 121 -3.53 27.20 -5.07
C ARG A 121 -3.38 26.48 -3.74
N ILE A 122 -2.39 25.62 -3.61
CA ILE A 122 -2.06 24.96 -2.33
C ILE A 122 -1.67 26.00 -1.30
N ALA A 123 -0.76 26.94 -1.63
CA ALA A 123 -0.31 27.99 -0.74
C ALA A 123 -1.47 28.86 -0.21
N GLN A 124 -2.41 29.23 -1.08
CA GLN A 124 -3.61 30.00 -0.70
C GLN A 124 -4.58 29.22 0.19
N ASN A 125 -4.54 27.88 0.15
CA ASN A 125 -5.48 27.01 0.85
C ASN A 125 -4.84 26.18 1.98
N ILE A 126 -3.58 26.42 2.35
CA ILE A 126 -2.85 25.65 3.37
C ILE A 126 -3.65 25.54 4.67
N LYS A 127 -4.22 26.64 5.16
CA LYS A 127 -5.02 26.64 6.39
C LYS A 127 -6.25 25.74 6.28
N THR A 128 -6.91 25.73 5.13
CA THR A 128 -8.07 24.87 4.88
C THR A 128 -7.66 23.42 4.76
N ILE A 129 -6.56 23.10 4.04
CA ILE A 129 -6.05 21.76 3.90
C ILE A 129 -5.63 21.18 5.25
N GLN A 130 -4.95 21.97 6.07
CA GLN A 130 -4.34 21.50 7.32
C GLN A 130 -5.28 21.54 8.53
N PHE A 131 -6.15 22.57 8.60
CA PHE A 131 -7.01 22.83 9.76
C PHE A 131 -8.49 22.90 9.41
N GLY A 132 -8.85 22.75 8.12
CA GLY A 132 -10.24 22.80 7.66
C GLY A 132 -11.03 21.65 8.28
N ASN A 133 -12.11 21.97 8.99
CA ASN A 133 -13.05 20.98 9.48
C ASN A 133 -13.99 20.65 8.31
N ILE A 134 -13.79 19.48 7.69
CA ILE A 134 -14.59 19.04 6.55
C ILE A 134 -16.07 18.84 6.96
N GLU A 135 -16.32 18.53 8.24
CA GLU A 135 -17.67 18.38 8.80
C GLU A 135 -18.48 19.70 8.83
N ARG A 136 -17.81 20.86 8.84
CA ARG A 136 -18.51 22.17 8.91
C ARG A 136 -19.05 22.70 7.58
N LYS A 137 -18.79 22.06 6.46
CA LYS A 137 -19.33 22.49 5.15
C LYS A 137 -20.76 21.98 4.87
N ARG A 138 -21.38 21.27 5.80
CA ARG A 138 -22.77 20.79 5.65
C ARG A 138 -23.84 21.83 6.00
N ASP A 139 -23.46 23.00 6.54
CA ASP A 139 -24.37 24.02 7.00
C ASP A 139 -24.32 25.32 6.17
N VAL A 140 -24.04 25.22 4.86
CA VAL A 140 -24.20 26.38 3.96
C VAL A 140 -24.90 25.93 2.68
#